data_4793284ba493e78744a4c0ecad5108c8
#
_entry.id   4793284ba493e78744a4c0ecad5108c8
#
_cell.length_a   1.000
_cell.length_b   1.000
_cell.length_c   1.000
_cell.angle_alpha   90.00
_cell.angle_beta   90.00
_cell.angle_gamma   90.00
#
_symmetry.space_group_name_H-M   'P 1'
#
loop_
_entity.id
_entity.type
_entity.pdbx_description
1 polymer ?
#
loop_
_entity_poly.entity_id
_entity_poly.type
_entity_poly.pdbx_seq_one_letter_code
_entity_poly.pdbx_strand_id
1 'polypeptide(L)'
;QKYFANTEGSYIDQDIHRIWPNFTVTAVDPQKGKFQTRDALSAPMGLGWDYLSARPESKIAGVTTRYGNHYDMLEDAAAAAQQAREKHASKSVEPGKYDLVLDPSHLWLTIHESVGHPLELDRVLGYESNYAATSFATLDKWKSKSFNYANRLVNLFADKVQPGSLGAVGYDDEGVKCKRWDLVKDGILVNYQAIRDQMHILGERESHGCCYADNWSSVQFQRMPNVSLAPGKENLSVQEMIKGVEKGIYIIGDGSYS
;
A
#
# COMPACT_ATOMS: atom_id res chain seq x y z
N GLN A 1 -8.75 9.11 -18.44
CA GLN A 1 -8.66 8.19 -19.57
C GLN A 1 -7.21 8.01 -19.99
N LYS A 2 -6.78 6.80 -20.28
CA LYS A 2 -5.42 6.46 -20.70
C LYS A 2 -5.45 5.61 -21.96
N TYR A 3 -4.71 6.03 -22.95
CA TYR A 3 -4.67 5.41 -24.27
C TYR A 3 -3.25 4.99 -24.63
N PHE A 4 -3.10 3.79 -25.17
CA PHE A 4 -1.82 3.27 -25.67
C PHE A 4 -2.02 2.58 -27.02
N ALA A 5 -1.14 2.83 -27.98
CA ALA A 5 -1.04 2.11 -29.23
C ALA A 5 0.41 1.97 -29.70
N ASN A 6 0.72 0.93 -30.43
CA ASN A 6 2.03 0.71 -31.00
C ASN A 6 1.96 0.15 -32.43
N THR A 7 3.10 0.07 -33.11
CA THR A 7 3.21 -0.45 -34.47
C THR A 7 3.02 -1.97 -34.59
N GLU A 8 3.02 -2.68 -33.46
CA GLU A 8 2.76 -4.13 -33.39
C GLU A 8 1.26 -4.46 -33.35
N GLY A 9 0.40 -3.44 -33.42
CA GLY A 9 -1.06 -3.58 -33.47
C GLY A 9 -1.74 -3.56 -32.10
N SER A 10 -1.04 -3.20 -31.03
CA SER A 10 -1.70 -3.01 -29.75
C SER A 10 -2.56 -1.75 -29.78
N TYR A 11 -3.77 -1.85 -29.24
CA TYR A 11 -4.69 -0.73 -29.01
C TYR A 11 -5.36 -0.93 -27.66
N ILE A 12 -5.07 -0.04 -26.72
CA ILE A 12 -5.55 -0.12 -25.34
C ILE A 12 -6.16 1.22 -24.97
N ASP A 13 -7.40 1.21 -24.51
CA ASP A 13 -8.09 2.37 -23.94
C ASP A 13 -8.57 1.99 -22.53
N GLN A 14 -8.19 2.77 -21.53
CA GLN A 14 -8.50 2.51 -20.14
C GLN A 14 -9.14 3.75 -19.50
N ASP A 15 -10.30 3.57 -18.89
CA ASP A 15 -10.93 4.57 -18.05
C ASP A 15 -10.64 4.24 -16.58
N ILE A 16 -9.85 5.09 -15.93
CA ILE A 16 -9.30 4.84 -14.60
C ILE A 16 -9.83 5.89 -13.64
N HIS A 17 -10.66 5.45 -12.71
CA HIS A 17 -11.18 6.28 -11.64
C HIS A 17 -10.33 6.13 -10.37
N ARG A 18 -10.05 7.23 -9.70
CA ARG A 18 -9.33 7.24 -8.43
C ARG A 18 -9.95 8.29 -7.52
N ILE A 19 -10.09 7.94 -6.26
CA ILE A 19 -10.61 8.83 -5.22
C ILE A 19 -9.79 8.66 -3.94
N TRP A 20 -9.53 9.78 -3.27
CA TRP A 20 -8.99 9.80 -1.91
C TRP A 20 -9.74 10.84 -1.10
N PRO A 21 -10.82 10.45 -0.42
CA PRO A 21 -11.52 11.34 0.49
C PRO A 21 -10.61 11.66 1.66
N ASN A 22 -10.33 12.92 1.90
CA ASN A 22 -9.43 13.32 2.96
C ASN A 22 -9.96 14.53 3.71
N PHE A 23 -9.68 14.59 5.01
CA PHE A 23 -9.90 15.74 5.88
C PHE A 23 -8.98 15.65 7.09
N THR A 24 -8.73 16.78 7.73
CA THR A 24 -8.05 16.88 9.02
C THR A 24 -8.95 17.61 10.00
N VAL A 25 -9.20 17.02 11.15
CA VAL A 25 -9.87 17.68 12.27
C VAL A 25 -8.81 18.20 13.23
N THR A 26 -8.91 19.47 13.61
CA THR A 26 -8.02 20.11 14.59
C THR A 26 -8.82 20.52 15.82
N ALA A 27 -8.45 19.99 16.98
CA ALA A 27 -8.92 20.45 18.28
C ALA A 27 -7.93 21.47 18.84
N VAL A 28 -8.43 22.65 19.23
CA VAL A 28 -7.60 23.75 19.77
C VAL A 28 -7.95 23.96 21.24
N ASP A 29 -6.92 24.04 22.10
CA ASP A 29 -7.02 24.50 23.48
C ASP A 29 -6.45 25.95 23.56
N PRO A 30 -7.32 26.99 23.49
CA PRO A 30 -6.86 28.38 23.47
C PRO A 30 -6.16 28.79 24.75
N GLN A 31 -6.51 28.15 25.89
CA GLN A 31 -5.93 28.52 27.18
C GLN A 31 -4.46 28.06 27.31
N LYS A 32 -4.15 26.91 26.70
CA LYS A 32 -2.78 26.36 26.72
C LYS A 32 -2.00 26.64 25.44
N GLY A 33 -2.63 27.24 24.42
CA GLY A 33 -2.02 27.46 23.11
C GLY A 33 -1.63 26.15 22.40
N LYS A 34 -2.34 25.04 22.68
CA LYS A 34 -2.07 23.71 22.12
C LYS A 34 -3.13 23.30 21.11
N PHE A 35 -2.72 22.54 20.13
CA PHE A 35 -3.64 21.90 19.19
C PHE A 35 -3.29 20.43 19.02
N GLN A 36 -4.29 19.62 18.63
CA GLN A 36 -4.17 18.22 18.31
C GLN A 36 -4.96 17.92 17.05
N THR A 37 -4.45 17.08 16.20
CA THR A 37 -5.08 16.73 14.94
C THR A 37 -5.39 15.24 14.84
N ARG A 38 -6.35 14.93 13.98
CA ARG A 38 -6.65 13.57 13.53
C ARG A 38 -7.08 13.64 12.05
N ASP A 39 -6.35 12.95 11.21
CA ASP A 39 -6.61 12.86 9.77
C ASP A 39 -7.65 11.78 9.46
N ALA A 40 -8.30 11.87 8.32
CA ALA A 40 -9.20 10.85 7.82
C ALA A 40 -8.53 9.47 7.80
N LEU A 41 -9.27 8.40 8.12
CA LEU A 41 -8.79 7.01 8.01
C LEU A 41 -9.16 6.37 6.67
N SER A 42 -9.59 7.16 5.69
CA SER A 42 -9.89 6.68 4.36
C SER A 42 -8.65 6.13 3.66
N ALA A 43 -8.81 5.05 2.91
CA ALA A 43 -7.80 4.61 1.96
C ALA A 43 -7.99 5.31 0.61
N PRO A 44 -6.91 5.64 -0.12
CA PRO A 44 -7.02 5.99 -1.53
C PRO A 44 -7.44 4.74 -2.33
N MET A 45 -8.46 4.88 -3.18
CA MET A 45 -9.09 3.76 -3.89
C MET A 45 -9.16 3.99 -5.39
N GLY A 46 -9.11 2.91 -6.16
CA GLY A 46 -9.42 2.86 -7.59
C GLY A 46 -10.92 2.80 -7.84
N LEU A 47 -11.67 3.76 -7.30
CA LEU A 47 -13.13 3.84 -7.32
C LEU A 47 -13.57 5.25 -7.71
N GLY A 48 -14.88 5.42 -7.96
CA GLY A 48 -15.54 6.71 -8.13
C GLY A 48 -16.23 7.18 -6.84
N TRP A 49 -17.20 8.08 -6.99
CA TRP A 49 -18.01 8.62 -5.91
C TRP A 49 -18.80 7.55 -5.13
N ASP A 50 -19.00 6.37 -5.70
CA ASP A 50 -19.64 5.23 -5.04
C ASP A 50 -18.92 4.82 -3.74
N TYR A 51 -17.62 5.14 -3.63
CA TYR A 51 -16.85 4.92 -2.41
C TYR A 51 -17.36 5.76 -1.22
N LEU A 52 -17.91 6.94 -1.49
CA LEU A 52 -18.50 7.84 -0.47
C LEU A 52 -20.00 7.70 -0.32
N SER A 53 -20.68 7.30 -1.40
CA SER A 53 -22.14 7.16 -1.40
C SER A 53 -22.51 5.78 -0.85
N ALA A 54 -22.65 5.70 0.45
CA ALA A 54 -23.05 4.50 1.14
C ALA A 54 -24.42 3.98 0.68
N ARG A 55 -24.43 3.13 -0.34
CA ARG A 55 -25.51 2.19 -0.53
C ARG A 55 -25.03 0.84 -0.01
N PRO A 56 -25.68 0.26 1.00
CA PRO A 56 -25.31 -1.05 1.55
C PRO A 56 -25.25 -2.17 0.49
N GLU A 57 -25.80 -1.90 -0.68
CA GLU A 57 -25.95 -2.85 -1.79
C GLU A 57 -24.79 -2.80 -2.81
N SER A 58 -23.96 -1.77 -2.84
CA SER A 58 -22.81 -1.69 -3.74
C SER A 58 -21.64 -2.52 -3.21
N LYS A 59 -21.74 -3.84 -3.33
CA LYS A 59 -20.64 -4.76 -3.04
C LYS A 59 -19.65 -4.74 -4.20
N ILE A 60 -18.55 -4.02 -4.04
CA ILE A 60 -17.41 -4.16 -4.92
C ILE A 60 -16.66 -5.41 -4.48
N ALA A 61 -16.75 -6.47 -5.29
CA ALA A 61 -16.15 -7.76 -4.98
C ALA A 61 -14.63 -7.63 -4.76
N GLY A 62 -14.15 -8.12 -3.62
CA GLY A 62 -12.72 -8.18 -3.30
C GLY A 62 -12.12 -6.92 -2.68
N VAL A 63 -12.90 -5.86 -2.46
CA VAL A 63 -12.43 -4.65 -1.77
C VAL A 63 -12.90 -4.68 -0.33
N THR A 64 -11.95 -4.79 0.60
CA THR A 64 -12.18 -4.61 2.03
C THR A 64 -11.42 -3.39 2.51
N THR A 65 -12.14 -2.41 3.04
CA THR A 65 -11.58 -1.28 3.76
C THR A 65 -12.01 -1.37 5.23
N ARG A 66 -11.52 -0.49 6.09
CA ARG A 66 -12.01 -0.38 7.47
C ARG A 66 -13.54 -0.23 7.55
N TYR A 67 -14.13 0.45 6.56
CA TYR A 67 -15.56 0.73 6.45
C TYR A 67 -16.26 -0.15 5.40
N GLY A 68 -15.70 -1.30 5.08
CA GLY A 68 -16.23 -2.20 4.05
C GLY A 68 -15.94 -1.70 2.62
N ASN A 69 -16.95 -1.75 1.76
CA ASN A 69 -16.82 -1.35 0.34
C ASN A 69 -17.05 0.16 0.14
N HIS A 70 -17.26 0.91 1.19
CA HIS A 70 -17.44 2.36 1.16
C HIS A 70 -16.84 3.00 2.41
N TYR A 71 -16.67 4.30 2.36
CA TYR A 71 -16.16 5.12 3.44
C TYR A 71 -17.21 6.13 3.88
N ASP A 72 -17.68 6.01 5.13
CA ASP A 72 -18.55 7.01 5.74
C ASP A 72 -17.72 8.17 6.29
N MET A 73 -17.58 9.20 5.47
CA MET A 73 -16.78 10.39 5.81
C MET A 73 -17.37 11.19 6.97
N LEU A 74 -18.69 11.18 7.14
CA LEU A 74 -19.35 11.94 8.22
C LEU A 74 -19.18 11.22 9.56
N GLU A 75 -19.30 9.91 9.59
CA GLU A 75 -19.06 9.11 10.79
C GLU A 75 -17.60 9.23 11.23
N ASP A 76 -16.66 9.12 10.28
CA ASP A 76 -15.23 9.26 10.59
C ASP A 76 -14.87 10.68 11.05
N ALA A 77 -15.47 11.72 10.47
CA ALA A 77 -15.26 13.09 10.91
C ALA A 77 -15.76 13.33 12.35
N ALA A 78 -16.90 12.74 12.72
CA ALA A 78 -17.41 12.80 14.09
C ALA A 78 -16.47 12.08 15.08
N ALA A 79 -15.99 10.89 14.71
CA ALA A 79 -15.01 10.15 15.50
C ALA A 79 -13.67 10.91 15.62
N ALA A 80 -13.22 11.51 14.53
CA ALA A 80 -12.01 12.33 14.48
C ALA A 80 -12.08 13.54 15.43
N ALA A 81 -13.24 14.20 15.48
CA ALA A 81 -13.46 15.33 16.39
C ALA A 81 -13.38 14.93 17.87
N GLN A 82 -13.89 13.76 18.21
CA GLN A 82 -13.76 13.20 19.56
C GLN A 82 -12.31 12.83 19.88
N GLN A 83 -11.67 12.08 19.00
CA GLN A 83 -10.28 11.60 19.19
C GLN A 83 -9.27 12.75 19.24
N ALA A 84 -9.43 13.78 18.43
CA ALA A 84 -8.58 14.99 18.49
C ALA A 84 -8.67 15.69 19.85
N ARG A 85 -9.88 15.76 20.45
CA ARG A 85 -10.06 16.28 21.83
C ARG A 85 -9.42 15.38 22.87
N GLU A 86 -9.58 14.07 22.76
CA GLU A 86 -8.98 13.10 23.69
C GLU A 86 -7.45 13.16 23.69
N LYS A 87 -6.84 13.44 22.54
CA LYS A 87 -5.37 13.61 22.43
C LYS A 87 -4.82 14.72 23.34
N HIS A 88 -5.58 15.77 23.68
CA HIS A 88 -5.12 16.80 24.61
C HIS A 88 -4.85 16.27 26.02
N ALA A 89 -5.58 15.25 26.44
CA ALA A 89 -5.44 14.60 27.74
C ALA A 89 -4.55 13.35 27.68
N SER A 90 -4.14 12.94 26.50
CA SER A 90 -3.35 11.72 26.30
C SER A 90 -1.90 11.90 26.78
N LYS A 91 -1.34 10.80 27.27
CA LYS A 91 0.08 10.71 27.60
C LYS A 91 0.90 10.41 26.36
N SER A 92 2.12 10.92 26.30
CA SER A 92 3.10 10.48 25.33
C SER A 92 3.51 9.04 25.57
N VAL A 93 3.89 8.33 24.50
CA VAL A 93 4.47 6.99 24.62
C VAL A 93 5.85 7.09 25.24
N GLU A 94 6.08 6.34 26.29
CA GLU A 94 7.39 6.24 26.93
C GLU A 94 8.38 5.50 26.01
N PRO A 95 9.64 5.93 25.88
CA PRO A 95 10.65 5.17 25.16
C PRO A 95 10.80 3.75 25.72
N GLY A 96 10.85 2.75 24.84
CA GLY A 96 10.96 1.36 25.28
C GLY A 96 10.77 0.36 24.16
N LYS A 97 10.76 -0.92 24.51
CA LYS A 97 10.39 -2.02 23.63
C LYS A 97 8.94 -2.41 23.90
N TYR A 98 8.18 -2.52 22.86
CA TYR A 98 6.77 -2.85 22.89
C TYR A 98 6.42 -3.83 21.77
N ASP A 99 5.49 -4.71 22.03
CA ASP A 99 4.81 -5.43 20.95
C ASP A 99 3.85 -4.46 20.25
N LEU A 100 3.77 -4.56 18.93
CA LEU A 100 2.92 -3.66 18.14
C LEU A 100 1.79 -4.44 17.49
N VAL A 101 0.57 -3.96 17.68
CA VAL A 101 -0.59 -4.32 16.85
C VAL A 101 -0.83 -3.14 15.91
N LEU A 102 -0.69 -3.36 14.61
CA LEU A 102 -0.77 -2.31 13.60
C LEU A 102 -2.08 -2.43 12.82
N ASP A 103 -2.89 -1.37 12.86
CA ASP A 103 -4.05 -1.26 11.99
C ASP A 103 -3.60 -1.10 10.53
N PRO A 104 -4.35 -1.58 9.53
CA PRO A 104 -4.01 -1.37 8.12
C PRO A 104 -3.80 0.09 7.74
N SER A 105 -4.51 1.03 8.40
CA SER A 105 -4.33 2.47 8.20
C SER A 105 -2.96 3.00 8.64
N HIS A 106 -2.19 2.20 9.39
CA HIS A 106 -0.80 2.48 9.74
C HIS A 106 0.18 1.59 8.98
N LEU A 107 -0.17 0.33 8.80
CA LEU A 107 0.72 -0.68 8.22
C LEU A 107 1.10 -0.40 6.75
N TRP A 108 0.27 0.33 6.01
CA TRP A 108 0.50 0.60 4.59
C TRP A 108 1.87 1.26 4.33
N LEU A 109 2.28 2.22 5.18
CA LEU A 109 3.56 2.91 5.03
C LEU A 109 4.73 1.94 5.28
N THR A 110 4.62 1.08 6.30
CA THR A 110 5.63 0.05 6.58
C THR A 110 5.78 -0.92 5.41
N ILE A 111 4.67 -1.35 4.79
CA ILE A 111 4.71 -2.20 3.60
C ILE A 111 5.33 -1.44 2.42
N HIS A 112 4.97 -0.18 2.22
CA HIS A 112 5.48 0.67 1.15
C HIS A 112 7.01 0.81 1.23
N GLU A 113 7.53 1.23 2.39
CA GLU A 113 8.95 1.52 2.59
C GLU A 113 9.81 0.27 2.79
N SER A 114 9.29 -0.74 3.49
CA SER A 114 10.09 -1.92 3.86
C SER A 114 9.96 -3.08 2.87
N VAL A 115 8.98 -3.08 1.98
CA VAL A 115 8.74 -4.13 1.00
C VAL A 115 8.61 -3.58 -0.41
N GLY A 116 7.72 -2.60 -0.61
CA GLY A 116 7.44 -2.05 -1.91
C GLY A 116 8.70 -1.55 -2.59
N HIS A 117 9.32 -0.54 -2.04
CA HIS A 117 10.53 0.06 -2.58
C HIS A 117 11.75 -0.87 -2.63
N PRO A 118 12.08 -1.65 -1.60
CA PRO A 118 13.22 -2.57 -1.68
C PRO A 118 13.09 -3.65 -2.75
N LEU A 119 11.88 -3.98 -3.17
CA LEU A 119 11.62 -5.02 -4.17
C LEU A 119 11.32 -4.45 -5.58
N GLU A 120 11.54 -3.17 -5.79
CA GLU A 120 11.63 -2.56 -7.13
C GLU A 120 12.95 -2.94 -7.78
N LEU A 121 12.90 -3.62 -8.91
CA LEU A 121 14.12 -4.13 -9.56
C LEU A 121 15.04 -2.99 -10.02
N ASP A 122 14.50 -1.84 -10.38
CA ASP A 122 15.27 -0.62 -10.67
C ASP A 122 16.19 -0.23 -9.51
N ARG A 123 15.68 -0.27 -8.27
CA ARG A 123 16.48 0.03 -7.08
C ARG A 123 17.52 -1.04 -6.82
N VAL A 124 17.15 -2.32 -7.00
CA VAL A 124 18.08 -3.46 -6.85
C VAL A 124 19.24 -3.37 -7.82
N LEU A 125 18.99 -2.90 -9.05
CA LEU A 125 19.99 -2.68 -10.10
C LEU A 125 20.78 -1.37 -9.95
N GLY A 126 20.35 -0.49 -9.02
CA GLY A 126 20.99 0.80 -8.79
C GLY A 126 20.62 1.89 -9.80
N TYR A 127 19.57 1.70 -10.59
CA TYR A 127 19.13 2.71 -11.58
C TYR A 127 18.65 4.00 -10.96
N GLU A 128 18.17 3.94 -9.72
CA GLU A 128 17.69 5.07 -8.93
C GLU A 128 18.70 5.56 -7.88
N SER A 129 19.93 5.08 -7.87
CA SER A 129 20.91 5.32 -6.79
C SER A 129 21.27 6.78 -6.56
N ASN A 130 21.10 7.63 -7.57
CA ASN A 130 21.39 9.06 -7.49
C ASN A 130 20.34 9.89 -6.73
N TYR A 131 19.12 9.36 -6.51
CA TYR A 131 18.06 10.10 -5.83
C TYR A 131 17.25 9.26 -4.83
N ALA A 132 17.21 7.94 -4.99
CA ALA A 132 16.38 7.06 -4.17
C ALA A 132 17.16 5.89 -3.51
N ALA A 133 18.51 5.96 -3.59
CA ALA A 133 19.42 4.95 -3.08
C ALA A 133 19.26 3.57 -3.77
N THR A 134 19.73 2.51 -3.12
CA THR A 134 19.69 1.13 -3.63
C THR A 134 18.92 0.23 -2.68
N SER A 135 18.78 -1.05 -3.03
CA SER A 135 18.08 -2.03 -2.19
C SER A 135 19.03 -2.97 -1.48
N PHE A 136 18.66 -3.35 -0.25
CA PHE A 136 19.31 -4.44 0.47
C PHE A 136 18.92 -5.82 -0.07
N ALA A 137 17.81 -5.93 -0.83
CA ALA A 137 17.28 -7.17 -1.40
C ALA A 137 17.97 -7.50 -2.74
N THR A 138 19.27 -7.72 -2.69
CA THR A 138 20.14 -7.87 -3.86
C THR A 138 19.88 -9.16 -4.66
N LEU A 139 20.30 -9.19 -5.93
CA LEU A 139 20.08 -10.35 -6.83
C LEU A 139 20.73 -11.64 -6.33
N ASP A 140 21.88 -11.58 -5.68
CA ASP A 140 22.54 -12.75 -5.08
C ASP A 140 21.70 -13.36 -3.95
N LYS A 141 21.10 -12.54 -3.10
CA LYS A 141 20.17 -13.00 -2.06
C LYS A 141 18.95 -13.68 -2.65
N TRP A 142 18.35 -13.09 -3.69
CA TRP A 142 17.24 -13.72 -4.40
C TRP A 142 17.64 -15.03 -5.07
N LYS A 143 18.80 -15.07 -5.75
CA LYS A 143 19.33 -16.28 -6.41
C LYS A 143 19.61 -17.40 -5.43
N SER A 144 19.95 -17.10 -4.19
CA SER A 144 20.19 -18.09 -3.14
C SER A 144 18.96 -18.94 -2.83
N LYS A 145 17.73 -18.44 -3.12
CA LYS A 145 16.43 -19.06 -2.79
C LYS A 145 16.23 -19.38 -1.30
N SER A 146 17.04 -18.77 -0.44
CA SER A 146 17.05 -19.01 1.01
C SER A 146 17.12 -17.72 1.84
N PHE A 147 17.08 -16.55 1.19
CA PHE A 147 17.13 -15.29 1.90
C PHE A 147 15.85 -15.05 2.69
N ASN A 148 15.95 -15.12 4.01
CA ASN A 148 14.86 -14.78 4.93
C ASN A 148 14.62 -13.27 4.90
N TYR A 149 13.58 -12.86 4.17
CA TYR A 149 13.12 -11.48 4.13
C TYR A 149 12.34 -11.10 5.39
N ALA A 150 11.55 -12.03 5.89
CA ALA A 150 10.68 -11.85 7.04
C ALA A 150 10.47 -13.17 7.80
N ASN A 151 9.66 -13.14 8.86
CA ASN A 151 9.22 -14.36 9.52
C ASN A 151 8.47 -15.28 8.55
N ARG A 152 8.59 -16.61 8.72
CA ARG A 152 7.92 -17.62 7.89
C ARG A 152 6.39 -17.48 7.78
N LEU A 153 5.75 -16.77 8.68
CA LEU A 153 4.32 -16.50 8.62
C LEU A 153 3.96 -15.42 7.60
N VAL A 154 4.95 -14.64 7.15
CA VAL A 154 4.75 -13.49 6.27
C VAL A 154 4.75 -13.93 4.82
N ASN A 155 3.67 -13.64 4.13
CA ASN A 155 3.51 -13.77 2.69
C ASN A 155 3.12 -12.42 2.12
N LEU A 156 3.86 -11.94 1.14
CA LEU A 156 3.65 -10.63 0.50
C LEU A 156 3.52 -10.85 -1.01
N PHE A 157 2.56 -10.18 -1.59
CA PHE A 157 2.32 -10.26 -3.02
C PHE A 157 2.11 -8.87 -3.63
N ALA A 158 2.40 -8.78 -4.90
CA ALA A 158 2.08 -7.64 -5.74
C ALA A 158 0.86 -7.95 -6.60
N ASP A 159 -0.05 -6.99 -6.74
CA ASP A 159 -1.27 -7.18 -7.51
C ASP A 159 -1.67 -5.88 -8.22
N LYS A 160 -1.62 -5.89 -9.54
CA LYS A 160 -2.06 -4.77 -10.37
C LYS A 160 -3.48 -4.92 -10.92
N VAL A 161 -4.17 -5.99 -10.55
CA VAL A 161 -5.52 -6.27 -11.05
C VAL A 161 -6.55 -6.43 -9.93
N GLN A 162 -6.16 -6.15 -8.69
CA GLN A 162 -7.06 -6.20 -7.55
C GLN A 162 -8.17 -5.14 -7.69
N PRO A 163 -9.44 -5.55 -7.81
CA PRO A 163 -10.54 -4.61 -8.00
C PRO A 163 -10.61 -3.55 -6.90
N GLY A 164 -10.80 -2.29 -7.31
CA GLY A 164 -10.95 -1.15 -6.39
C GLY A 164 -9.68 -0.67 -5.72
N SER A 165 -8.52 -1.31 -5.93
CA SER A 165 -7.27 -0.80 -5.39
C SER A 165 -6.70 0.35 -6.24
N LEU A 166 -5.96 1.26 -5.60
CA LEU A 166 -5.45 2.49 -6.23
C LEU A 166 -4.58 2.22 -7.46
N GLY A 167 -3.74 1.19 -7.41
CA GLY A 167 -2.79 0.84 -8.47
C GLY A 167 -3.33 -0.15 -9.50
N ALA A 168 -4.62 -0.53 -9.43
CA ALA A 168 -5.19 -1.49 -10.37
C ALA A 168 -5.39 -0.87 -11.75
N VAL A 169 -4.88 -1.55 -12.76
CA VAL A 169 -5.05 -1.24 -14.18
C VAL A 169 -5.04 -2.52 -15.00
N GLY A 170 -5.65 -2.52 -16.18
CA GLY A 170 -5.64 -3.68 -17.06
C GLY A 170 -4.28 -3.89 -17.75
N TYR A 171 -3.64 -2.79 -18.13
CA TYR A 171 -2.36 -2.75 -18.84
C TYR A 171 -1.48 -1.63 -18.27
N ASP A 172 -0.19 -1.85 -18.27
CA ASP A 172 0.80 -0.83 -17.92
C ASP A 172 1.12 0.10 -19.10
N ASP A 173 2.08 1.01 -18.92
CA ASP A 173 2.42 2.03 -19.91
C ASP A 173 3.36 1.55 -21.04
N GLU A 174 3.72 0.26 -21.01
CA GLU A 174 4.33 -0.47 -22.13
C GLU A 174 3.33 -1.35 -22.89
N GLY A 175 2.03 -1.29 -22.53
CA GLY A 175 0.98 -2.12 -23.11
C GLY A 175 1.03 -3.57 -22.64
N VAL A 176 1.68 -3.85 -21.51
CA VAL A 176 1.75 -5.19 -20.93
C VAL A 176 0.53 -5.44 -20.06
N LYS A 177 -0.13 -6.57 -20.25
CA LYS A 177 -1.25 -7.00 -19.40
C LYS A 177 -0.82 -7.19 -17.97
N CYS A 178 -1.47 -6.50 -17.06
CA CYS A 178 -1.17 -6.58 -15.63
C CYS A 178 -1.59 -7.91 -15.00
N LYS A 179 -0.91 -8.28 -13.92
CA LYS A 179 -1.12 -9.56 -13.22
C LYS A 179 -0.86 -9.44 -11.72
N ARG A 180 -0.99 -10.56 -11.02
CA ARG A 180 -0.61 -10.76 -9.61
C ARG A 180 0.54 -11.76 -9.54
N TRP A 181 1.47 -11.56 -8.58
CA TRP A 181 2.59 -12.48 -8.29
C TRP A 181 3.05 -12.36 -6.84
N ASP A 182 3.71 -13.41 -6.34
CA ASP A 182 4.28 -13.41 -5.00
C ASP A 182 5.63 -12.66 -5.00
N LEU A 183 5.89 -11.88 -3.98
CA LEU A 183 7.16 -11.21 -3.70
C LEU A 183 7.94 -11.93 -2.60
N VAL A 184 7.25 -12.25 -1.51
CA VAL A 184 7.78 -13.04 -0.40
C VAL A 184 6.83 -14.18 -0.10
N LYS A 185 7.34 -15.39 0.00
CA LYS A 185 6.56 -16.58 0.32
C LYS A 185 7.19 -17.33 1.47
N ASP A 186 6.39 -17.62 2.50
CA ASP A 186 6.84 -18.24 3.75
C ASP A 186 8.11 -17.57 4.32
N GLY A 187 8.12 -16.24 4.28
CA GLY A 187 9.23 -15.39 4.70
C GLY A 187 10.42 -15.30 3.73
N ILE A 188 10.45 -16.08 2.65
CA ILE A 188 11.55 -16.11 1.68
C ILE A 188 11.28 -15.17 0.51
N LEU A 189 12.30 -14.38 0.12
CA LEU A 189 12.26 -13.57 -1.10
C LEU A 189 12.18 -14.45 -2.34
N VAL A 190 11.10 -14.31 -3.12
CA VAL A 190 10.86 -15.14 -4.30
C VAL A 190 10.86 -14.38 -5.62
N ASN A 191 10.51 -13.07 -5.61
CA ASN A 191 10.47 -12.28 -6.82
C ASN A 191 10.58 -10.77 -6.54
N TYR A 192 10.63 -9.99 -7.60
CA TYR A 192 10.69 -8.53 -7.62
C TYR A 192 9.53 -7.94 -8.40
N GLN A 193 9.41 -6.62 -8.36
CA GLN A 193 8.60 -5.80 -9.26
C GLN A 193 9.48 -5.42 -10.44
N ALA A 194 9.03 -5.67 -11.66
CA ALA A 194 9.85 -5.50 -12.86
C ALA A 194 9.04 -5.06 -14.08
N ILE A 195 9.73 -4.45 -15.02
CA ILE A 195 9.23 -4.05 -16.34
C ILE A 195 9.81 -4.95 -17.44
N ARG A 196 9.41 -4.70 -18.67
CA ARG A 196 9.67 -5.60 -19.79
C ARG A 196 11.17 -5.84 -20.06
N ASP A 197 11.98 -4.81 -20.05
CA ASP A 197 13.42 -4.91 -20.33
C ASP A 197 14.23 -5.64 -19.24
N GLN A 198 13.66 -5.80 -18.06
CA GLN A 198 14.29 -6.44 -16.90
C GLN A 198 14.00 -7.96 -16.78
N MET A 199 13.03 -8.48 -17.55
CA MET A 199 12.56 -9.85 -17.38
C MET A 199 13.63 -10.90 -17.66
N HIS A 200 14.57 -10.63 -18.56
CA HIS A 200 15.71 -11.50 -18.81
C HIS A 200 16.61 -11.73 -17.58
N ILE A 201 16.67 -10.74 -16.66
CA ILE A 201 17.45 -10.83 -15.41
C ILE A 201 16.79 -11.84 -14.46
N LEU A 202 15.45 -11.87 -14.44
CA LEU A 202 14.67 -12.79 -13.62
C LEU A 202 14.49 -14.18 -14.27
N GLY A 203 14.85 -14.32 -15.54
CA GLY A 203 14.62 -15.54 -16.32
C GLY A 203 13.14 -15.76 -16.66
N GLU A 204 12.33 -14.71 -16.63
CA GLU A 204 10.91 -14.74 -16.97
C GLU A 204 10.66 -14.23 -18.40
N ARG A 205 9.58 -14.70 -19.04
CA ARG A 205 9.21 -14.31 -20.39
C ARG A 205 8.27 -13.11 -20.46
N GLU A 206 7.48 -12.93 -19.41
CA GLU A 206 6.41 -11.92 -19.37
C GLU A 206 6.68 -10.91 -18.26
N SER A 207 6.59 -9.63 -18.60
CA SER A 207 6.67 -8.53 -17.64
C SER A 207 5.63 -8.64 -16.52
N HIS A 208 5.96 -8.04 -15.38
CA HIS A 208 5.02 -7.90 -14.26
C HIS A 208 3.99 -6.77 -14.48
N GLY A 209 4.15 -5.97 -15.54
CA GLY A 209 3.26 -4.85 -15.82
C GLY A 209 3.46 -3.68 -14.86
N CYS A 210 4.70 -3.40 -14.48
CA CYS A 210 5.04 -2.35 -13.51
C CYS A 210 5.49 -1.04 -14.15
N CYS A 211 5.43 -0.91 -15.49
CA CYS A 211 5.82 0.30 -16.17
C CYS A 211 4.79 1.42 -15.95
N TYR A 212 5.27 2.60 -15.63
CA TYR A 212 4.42 3.76 -15.37
C TYR A 212 5.07 5.06 -15.86
N ALA A 213 4.24 5.94 -16.41
CA ALA A 213 4.53 7.34 -16.66
C ALA A 213 3.38 8.20 -16.13
N ASP A 214 3.68 9.35 -15.57
CA ASP A 214 2.66 10.28 -15.06
C ASP A 214 1.90 10.98 -16.20
N ASN A 215 2.54 11.15 -17.35
CA ASN A 215 1.92 11.69 -18.57
C ASN A 215 2.65 11.19 -19.85
N TRP A 216 2.07 11.51 -21.02
CA TRP A 216 2.56 11.07 -22.33
C TRP A 216 3.95 11.59 -22.70
N SER A 217 4.40 12.67 -22.09
CA SER A 217 5.73 13.28 -22.37
C SER A 217 6.81 12.88 -21.37
N SER A 218 6.43 12.14 -20.33
CA SER A 218 7.37 11.66 -19.31
C SER A 218 8.01 10.34 -19.72
N VAL A 219 9.26 10.15 -19.30
CA VAL A 219 9.92 8.86 -19.43
C VAL A 219 9.25 7.86 -18.51
N GLN A 220 8.84 6.72 -19.08
CA GLN A 220 8.30 5.62 -18.29
C GLN A 220 9.42 4.83 -17.62
N PHE A 221 9.14 4.32 -16.43
CA PHE A 221 10.04 3.49 -15.65
C PHE A 221 9.26 2.58 -14.68
N GLN A 222 9.96 1.72 -13.98
CA GLN A 222 9.33 0.81 -13.05
C GLN A 222 8.73 1.57 -11.85
N ARG A 223 7.48 1.26 -11.52
CA ARG A 223 6.81 1.78 -10.31
C ARG A 223 6.07 0.68 -9.57
N MET A 224 5.88 0.94 -8.28
CA MET A 224 5.25 0.02 -7.35
C MET A 224 3.79 -0.29 -7.73
N PRO A 225 3.40 -1.58 -7.79
CA PRO A 225 1.99 -1.99 -7.83
C PRO A 225 1.35 -1.90 -6.45
N ASN A 226 0.12 -2.40 -6.30
CA ASN A 226 -0.39 -2.67 -4.96
C ASN A 226 0.41 -3.81 -4.34
N VAL A 227 1.05 -3.54 -3.22
CA VAL A 227 1.77 -4.54 -2.43
C VAL A 227 0.98 -4.83 -1.17
N SER A 228 0.68 -6.10 -0.94
CA SER A 228 -0.20 -6.53 0.15
C SER A 228 0.44 -7.62 0.98
N LEU A 229 0.21 -7.54 2.29
CA LEU A 229 0.43 -8.65 3.22
C LEU A 229 -0.78 -9.60 3.11
N ALA A 230 -0.51 -10.88 2.86
CA ALA A 230 -1.55 -11.89 2.84
C ALA A 230 -2.12 -12.10 4.25
N PRO A 231 -3.42 -12.39 4.37
CA PRO A 231 -4.02 -12.67 5.67
C PRO A 231 -3.40 -13.92 6.31
N GLY A 232 -3.35 -13.93 7.65
CA GLY A 232 -2.98 -15.10 8.42
C GLY A 232 -3.95 -16.26 8.23
N LYS A 233 -3.55 -17.45 8.69
CA LYS A 233 -4.39 -18.66 8.61
C LYS A 233 -5.53 -18.64 9.63
N GLU A 234 -5.34 -17.93 10.73
CA GLU A 234 -6.32 -17.81 11.81
C GLU A 234 -7.14 -16.52 11.64
N ASN A 235 -8.44 -16.62 11.85
CA ASN A 235 -9.31 -15.45 11.81
C ASN A 235 -9.37 -14.81 13.20
N LEU A 236 -8.38 -13.96 13.50
CA LEU A 236 -8.29 -13.24 14.76
C LEU A 236 -8.89 -11.84 14.63
N SER A 237 -9.74 -11.49 15.58
CA SER A 237 -10.17 -10.11 15.78
C SER A 237 -9.02 -9.26 16.37
N VAL A 238 -9.10 -7.94 16.20
CA VAL A 238 -8.14 -7.01 16.84
C VAL A 238 -8.10 -7.20 18.36
N GLN A 239 -9.25 -7.42 19.00
CA GLN A 239 -9.35 -7.66 20.43
C GLN A 239 -8.64 -8.94 20.86
N GLU A 240 -8.71 -10.00 20.06
CA GLU A 240 -7.99 -11.25 20.34
C GLU A 240 -6.47 -11.06 20.17
N MET A 241 -6.05 -10.32 19.16
CA MET A 241 -4.64 -9.96 19.00
C MET A 241 -4.11 -9.16 20.18
N ILE A 242 -4.86 -8.15 20.64
CA ILE A 242 -4.48 -7.31 21.80
C ILE A 242 -4.42 -8.16 23.10
N LYS A 243 -5.34 -9.08 23.31
CA LYS A 243 -5.33 -9.97 24.50
C LYS A 243 -4.09 -10.84 24.62
N GLY A 244 -3.45 -11.16 23.48
CA GLY A 244 -2.20 -11.93 23.44
C GLY A 244 -0.94 -11.11 23.78
N VAL A 245 -1.07 -9.80 24.00
CA VAL A 245 0.04 -8.88 24.23
C VAL A 245 0.10 -8.45 25.68
N GLU A 246 1.22 -8.74 26.35
CA GLU A 246 1.42 -8.35 27.77
C GLU A 246 1.77 -6.87 27.88
N LYS A 247 2.68 -6.37 27.02
CA LYS A 247 3.09 -4.96 26.96
C LYS A 247 3.22 -4.52 25.52
N GLY A 248 2.24 -3.78 25.03
CA GLY A 248 2.21 -3.38 23.64
C GLY A 248 1.45 -2.09 23.36
N ILE A 249 1.43 -1.73 22.09
CA ILE A 249 0.75 -0.54 21.58
C ILE A 249 -0.07 -0.95 20.37
N TYR A 250 -1.32 -0.54 20.32
CA TYR A 250 -2.16 -0.60 19.13
C TYR A 250 -2.11 0.74 18.40
N ILE A 251 -1.70 0.75 17.14
CA ILE A 251 -1.50 1.97 16.36
C ILE A 251 -2.54 2.02 15.24
N ILE A 252 -3.26 3.13 15.17
CA ILE A 252 -4.28 3.43 14.14
C ILE A 252 -3.93 4.78 13.50
N GLY A 253 -4.04 4.86 12.18
CA GLY A 253 -3.77 6.06 11.41
C GLY A 253 -2.30 6.34 11.23
N ASP A 254 -2.00 7.36 10.44
CA ASP A 254 -0.64 7.74 10.11
C ASP A 254 0.00 8.62 11.19
N GLY A 255 1.32 8.49 11.30
CA GLY A 255 2.17 9.49 11.93
C GLY A 255 2.69 10.50 10.90
N SER A 256 3.43 11.51 11.38
CA SER A 256 4.20 12.37 10.48
C SER A 256 5.43 11.59 9.98
N TYR A 257 5.70 11.70 8.70
CA TYR A 257 6.89 11.14 8.04
C TYR A 257 7.49 12.17 7.08
N SER A 258 8.78 12.08 6.85
CA SER A 258 9.53 12.97 5.94
C SER A 258 10.55 12.19 5.14
#